data_1b0cf08d49714b744f9002678251f829
#
_entry.id   1b0cf08d49714b744f9002678251f829
#
_cell.length_a   1.000
_cell.length_b   1.000
_cell.length_c   1.000
_cell.angle_alpha   90.00
_cell.angle_beta   90.00
_cell.angle_gamma   90.00
#
_symmetry.space_group_name_H-M   'P 1'
#
loop_
_entity.id
_entity.type
_entity.pdbx_description
1 polymer ?
#
loop_
_entity_poly.entity_id
_entity_poly.type
_entity_poly.pdbx_seq_one_letter_code
_entity_poly.pdbx_strand_id
1 'polypeptide(L)'
;MLMCRSGLLGSSIRPYYQIVRIVVVAIGRLRPPFIDDIQHYGRLLSRHARVELVELREDQRVSRRLPDRAFVSLLHRDGELMDSLAFSQFLEGRRRSGRDLCFVIGGPFGLELEEVDHRVSLGPLTLPHQLARVVLLEQLYRAHKILAGEPYHY
;
A
#
# COMPACT_ATOMS: atom_id res chain seq x y z
N MET A 1 -33.88 -51.03 -8.60
CA MET A 1 -33.84 -49.92 -9.54
C MET A 1 -33.89 -48.64 -8.75
N LEU A 2 -32.74 -48.19 -8.26
CA LEU A 2 -32.59 -47.00 -7.43
C LEU A 2 -31.73 -45.98 -8.17
N MET A 3 -32.34 -44.87 -8.54
CA MET A 3 -31.66 -43.72 -9.14
C MET A 3 -31.00 -42.88 -8.03
N CYS A 4 -29.68 -42.85 -7.97
CA CYS A 4 -28.92 -41.92 -7.22
C CYS A 4 -28.92 -40.56 -7.90
N ARG A 5 -29.57 -39.59 -7.32
CA ARG A 5 -29.40 -38.17 -7.69
C ARG A 5 -28.25 -37.60 -6.86
N SER A 6 -27.09 -37.46 -7.46
CA SER A 6 -26.01 -36.69 -6.93
C SER A 6 -26.28 -35.20 -7.11
N GLY A 7 -26.67 -34.56 -6.01
CA GLY A 7 -26.75 -33.11 -5.91
C GLY A 7 -25.34 -32.51 -5.78
N LEU A 8 -24.87 -31.88 -6.83
CA LEU A 8 -23.69 -31.02 -6.78
C LEU A 8 -24.07 -29.73 -6.06
N LEU A 9 -23.81 -29.69 -4.77
CA LEU A 9 -23.73 -28.45 -4.02
C LEU A 9 -22.44 -27.75 -4.44
N GLY A 10 -22.54 -26.89 -5.41
CA GLY A 10 -21.48 -25.92 -5.70
C GLY A 10 -21.34 -24.96 -4.54
N SER A 11 -20.46 -25.28 -3.60
CA SER A 11 -20.01 -24.32 -2.60
C SER A 11 -19.21 -23.25 -3.33
N SER A 12 -19.86 -22.14 -3.66
CA SER A 12 -19.23 -20.91 -4.05
C SER A 12 -18.44 -20.39 -2.82
N ILE A 13 -17.25 -20.92 -2.63
CA ILE A 13 -16.29 -20.36 -1.70
C ILE A 13 -15.87 -19.03 -2.33
N ARG A 14 -16.50 -17.94 -1.94
CA ARG A 14 -15.94 -16.62 -2.19
C ARG A 14 -14.57 -16.64 -1.52
N PRO A 15 -13.47 -16.39 -2.26
CA PRO A 15 -12.18 -16.33 -1.63
C PRO A 15 -12.28 -15.24 -0.54
N TYR A 16 -11.98 -15.63 0.69
CA TYR A 16 -11.91 -14.72 1.82
C TYR A 16 -10.74 -13.77 1.51
N TYR A 17 -11.03 -12.66 0.85
CA TYR A 17 -10.04 -11.60 0.66
C TYR A 17 -9.73 -11.04 2.04
N GLN A 18 -8.66 -11.53 2.62
CA GLN A 18 -8.13 -10.90 3.82
C GLN A 18 -7.86 -9.45 3.48
N ILE A 19 -8.48 -8.55 4.22
CA ILE A 19 -8.20 -7.13 4.11
C ILE A 19 -6.74 -6.96 4.48
N VAL A 20 -5.92 -6.57 3.49
CA VAL A 20 -4.50 -6.33 3.72
C VAL A 20 -4.35 -5.11 4.61
N ARG A 21 -3.59 -5.25 5.67
CA ARG A 21 -3.15 -4.11 6.45
C ARG A 21 -1.98 -3.46 5.74
N ILE A 22 -2.13 -2.18 5.45
CA ILE A 22 -1.08 -1.35 4.86
C ILE A 22 -0.70 -0.29 5.89
N VAL A 23 0.55 -0.26 6.28
CA VAL A 23 1.09 0.75 7.19
C VAL A 23 1.99 1.69 6.39
N VAL A 24 1.77 2.98 6.51
CA VAL A 24 2.62 4.00 5.92
C VAL A 24 3.34 4.74 7.05
N VAL A 25 4.62 4.47 7.20
CA VAL A 25 5.49 5.15 8.16
C VAL A 25 6.18 6.31 7.45
N ALA A 26 5.97 7.52 7.93
CA ALA A 26 6.53 8.71 7.31
C ALA A 26 7.25 9.61 8.31
N ILE A 27 8.38 10.16 7.90
CA ILE A 27 9.14 11.14 8.67
C ILE A 27 8.54 12.53 8.45
N GLY A 28 8.32 13.24 9.55
CA GLY A 28 7.78 14.59 9.54
C GLY A 28 6.25 14.64 9.70
N ARG A 29 5.78 15.73 10.29
CA ARG A 29 4.36 15.97 10.51
C ARG A 29 3.68 16.41 9.23
N LEU A 30 2.50 15.86 8.97
CA LEU A 30 1.65 16.30 7.88
C LEU A 30 1.18 17.75 8.10
N ARG A 31 1.22 18.55 7.05
CA ARG A 31 0.85 19.98 7.08
C ARG A 31 -0.10 20.33 5.94
N PRO A 32 -0.89 21.42 6.07
CA PRO A 32 -1.61 21.98 4.92
C PRO A 32 -0.62 22.30 3.77
N PRO A 33 -1.05 22.20 2.50
CA PRO A 33 -2.39 21.84 2.05
C PRO A 33 -2.69 20.34 1.95
N PHE A 34 -1.74 19.46 2.27
CA PHE A 34 -1.80 18.02 1.97
C PHE A 34 -2.71 17.21 2.90
N ILE A 35 -3.14 17.79 4.02
CA ILE A 35 -3.99 17.09 5.02
C ILE A 35 -5.31 16.62 4.38
N ASP A 36 -5.97 17.48 3.62
CA ASP A 36 -7.27 17.17 3.02
C ASP A 36 -7.15 16.06 1.98
N ASP A 37 -6.10 16.08 1.16
CA ASP A 37 -5.83 15.02 0.18
C ASP A 37 -5.55 13.68 0.84
N ILE A 38 -4.76 13.66 1.90
CA ILE A 38 -4.46 12.44 2.67
C ILE A 38 -5.74 11.87 3.28
N GLN A 39 -6.59 12.71 3.85
CA GLN A 39 -7.89 12.29 4.41
C GLN A 39 -8.83 11.78 3.32
N HIS A 40 -8.85 12.43 2.16
CA HIS A 40 -9.66 12.02 1.02
C HIS A 40 -9.30 10.61 0.57
N TYR A 41 -8.03 10.37 0.22
CA TYR A 41 -7.59 9.04 -0.23
C TYR A 41 -7.67 7.99 0.88
N GLY A 42 -7.44 8.37 2.14
CA GLY A 42 -7.62 7.50 3.30
C GLY A 42 -9.06 6.97 3.40
N ARG A 43 -10.06 7.85 3.21
CA ARG A 43 -11.49 7.45 3.17
C ARG A 43 -11.81 6.52 2.00
N LEU A 44 -11.28 6.82 0.82
CA LEU A 44 -11.49 5.96 -0.36
C LEU A 44 -10.89 4.58 -0.15
N LEU A 45 -9.66 4.51 0.37
CA LEU A 45 -8.94 3.28 0.64
C LEU A 45 -9.60 2.42 1.73
N SER A 46 -10.28 3.01 2.70
CA SER A 46 -10.90 2.28 3.82
C SER A 46 -11.91 1.22 3.37
N ARG A 47 -12.43 1.31 2.15
CA ARG A 47 -13.32 0.32 1.54
C ARG A 47 -12.58 -0.91 0.99
N HIS A 48 -11.28 -0.81 0.78
CA HIS A 48 -10.46 -1.82 0.11
C HIS A 48 -9.39 -2.42 1.02
N ALA A 49 -8.83 -1.62 1.93
CA ALA A 49 -7.74 -2.01 2.81
C ALA A 49 -7.81 -1.28 4.14
N ARG A 50 -7.20 -1.88 5.16
CA ARG A 50 -6.94 -1.16 6.42
C ARG A 50 -5.63 -0.41 6.27
N VAL A 51 -5.71 0.90 6.13
CA VAL A 51 -4.53 1.78 6.01
C VAL A 51 -4.30 2.53 7.31
N GLU A 52 -3.08 2.48 7.79
CA GLU A 52 -2.62 3.17 9.00
C GLU A 52 -1.47 4.10 8.64
N LEU A 53 -1.59 5.37 9.02
CA LEU A 53 -0.54 6.38 8.85
C LEU A 53 0.17 6.60 10.17
N VAL A 54 1.48 6.41 10.16
CA VAL A 54 2.35 6.61 11.34
C VAL A 54 3.33 7.73 11.03
N GLU A 55 3.22 8.83 11.77
CA GLU A 55 4.14 9.95 11.65
C GLU A 55 5.24 9.86 12.70
N LEU A 56 6.48 9.99 12.28
CA LEU A 56 7.66 10.05 13.13
C LEU A 56 8.36 11.39 13.00
N ARG A 57 8.89 11.89 14.10
CA ARG A 57 9.67 13.13 14.08
C ARG A 57 11.08 12.92 13.55
N GLU A 58 11.62 11.75 13.75
CA GLU A 58 13.03 11.43 13.47
C GLU A 58 13.14 10.07 12.79
N ASP A 59 14.09 9.95 11.87
CA ASP A 59 14.41 8.75 11.12
C ASP A 59 14.96 7.60 12.01
N GLN A 60 15.67 7.92 13.09
CA GLN A 60 16.23 6.94 14.04
C GLN A 60 15.18 6.04 14.70
N ARG A 61 13.89 6.40 14.63
CA ARG A 61 12.80 5.61 15.23
C ARG A 61 12.09 4.70 14.24
N VAL A 62 12.43 4.76 12.97
CA VAL A 62 11.72 4.01 11.92
C VAL A 62 11.75 2.51 12.21
N SER A 63 12.92 1.94 12.44
CA SER A 63 13.06 0.49 12.68
C SER A 63 12.21 -0.03 13.84
N ARG A 64 11.96 0.79 14.86
CA ARG A 64 11.14 0.43 16.03
C ARG A 64 9.64 0.50 15.77
N ARG A 65 9.25 1.11 14.65
CA ARG A 65 7.84 1.34 14.28
C ARG A 65 7.39 0.50 13.09
N LEU A 66 8.30 -0.27 12.53
CA LEU A 66 7.95 -1.25 11.50
C LEU A 66 7.12 -2.36 12.13
N PRO A 67 6.01 -2.78 11.50
CA PRO A 67 5.23 -3.91 11.99
C PRO A 67 6.04 -5.20 11.90
N ASP A 68 5.89 -6.06 12.91
CA ASP A 68 6.54 -7.36 12.92
C ASP A 68 6.18 -8.17 11.67
N ARG A 69 7.18 -8.75 11.02
CA ARG A 69 7.04 -9.59 9.83
C ARG A 69 6.38 -8.92 8.62
N ALA A 70 6.18 -7.60 8.66
CA ALA A 70 5.68 -6.88 7.50
C ALA A 70 6.67 -6.97 6.32
N PHE A 71 6.13 -6.90 5.11
CA PHE A 71 6.94 -6.65 3.93
C PHE A 71 7.22 -5.15 3.86
N VAL A 72 8.47 -4.76 3.99
CA VAL A 72 8.89 -3.35 4.06
C VAL A 72 9.35 -2.87 2.70
N SER A 73 8.67 -1.87 2.17
CA SER A 73 9.01 -1.18 0.93
C SER A 73 9.39 0.28 1.21
N LEU A 74 10.64 0.63 0.98
CA LEU A 74 11.14 2.00 1.14
C LEU A 74 10.89 2.80 -0.14
N LEU A 75 10.26 3.97 -0.03
CA LEU A 75 10.24 4.94 -1.12
C LEU A 75 11.63 5.56 -1.26
N HIS A 76 12.24 5.29 -2.39
CA HIS A 76 13.61 5.70 -2.67
C HIS A 76 13.80 6.05 -4.14
N ARG A 77 14.60 7.08 -4.45
CA ARG A 77 14.82 7.53 -5.83
C ARG A 77 15.40 6.45 -6.74
N ASP A 78 16.25 5.58 -6.18
CA ASP A 78 16.91 4.49 -6.89
C ASP A 78 16.13 3.15 -6.76
N GLY A 79 14.86 3.22 -6.34
CA GLY A 79 13.98 2.07 -6.25
C GLY A 79 13.45 1.62 -7.61
N GLU A 80 12.72 0.51 -7.59
CA GLU A 80 12.06 -0.03 -8.77
C GLU A 80 11.02 0.96 -9.31
N LEU A 81 11.11 1.25 -10.60
CA LEU A 81 10.12 2.04 -11.34
C LEU A 81 9.01 1.12 -11.82
N MET A 82 7.80 1.44 -11.41
CA MET A 82 6.59 0.72 -11.82
C MET A 82 5.57 1.71 -12.36
N ASP A 83 4.90 1.33 -13.45
CA ASP A 83 3.66 1.99 -13.83
C ASP A 83 2.52 1.55 -12.91
N SER A 84 1.35 2.18 -13.03
CA SER A 84 0.21 1.88 -12.14
C SER A 84 -0.30 0.44 -12.27
N LEU A 85 -0.17 -0.18 -13.44
CA LEU A 85 -0.55 -1.57 -13.66
C LEU A 85 0.42 -2.51 -12.95
N ALA A 86 1.72 -2.31 -13.13
CA ALA A 86 2.76 -3.08 -12.44
C ALA A 86 2.66 -2.93 -10.93
N PHE A 87 2.38 -1.71 -10.44
CA PHE A 87 2.15 -1.46 -9.01
C PHE A 87 0.93 -2.22 -8.48
N SER A 88 -0.17 -2.31 -9.26
CA SER A 88 -1.33 -3.11 -8.87
C SER A 88 -1.00 -4.61 -8.76
N GLN A 89 -0.19 -5.13 -9.68
CA GLN A 89 0.27 -6.52 -9.64
C GLN A 89 1.21 -6.79 -8.46
N PHE A 90 2.09 -5.85 -8.15
CA PHE A 90 2.92 -5.89 -6.94
C PHE A 90 2.04 -5.97 -5.68
N LEU A 91 1.02 -5.10 -5.58
CA LEU A 91 0.10 -5.10 -4.45
C LEU A 91 -0.65 -6.43 -4.32
N GLU A 92 -1.12 -7.00 -5.42
CA GLU A 92 -1.79 -8.31 -5.43
C GLU A 92 -0.87 -9.43 -4.95
N GLY A 93 0.40 -9.42 -5.38
CA GLY A 93 1.42 -10.36 -4.89
C GLY A 93 1.61 -10.25 -3.37
N ARG A 94 1.57 -9.04 -2.82
CA ARG A 94 1.67 -8.82 -1.36
C ARG A 94 0.42 -9.30 -0.64
N ARG A 95 -0.77 -9.05 -1.19
CA ARG A 95 -2.03 -9.58 -0.63
C ARG A 95 -2.01 -11.10 -0.50
N ARG A 96 -1.51 -11.79 -1.51
CA ARG A 96 -1.43 -13.26 -1.52
C ARG A 96 -0.40 -13.81 -0.52
N SER A 97 0.61 -13.03 -0.18
CA SER A 97 1.63 -13.46 0.78
C SER A 97 1.13 -13.55 2.22
N GLY A 98 0.01 -12.90 2.55
CA GLY A 98 -0.56 -12.86 3.90
C GLY A 98 0.27 -12.01 4.90
N ARG A 99 1.31 -11.31 4.42
CA ARG A 99 2.10 -10.40 5.25
C ARG A 99 1.52 -8.99 5.16
N ASP A 100 1.53 -8.25 6.27
CA ASP A 100 1.27 -6.81 6.27
C ASP A 100 2.25 -6.12 5.32
N LEU A 101 1.80 -5.08 4.64
CA LEU A 101 2.63 -4.26 3.77
C LEU A 101 2.95 -2.94 4.47
N CYS A 102 4.22 -2.62 4.57
CA CYS A 102 4.68 -1.38 5.18
C CYS A 102 5.45 -0.54 4.16
N PHE A 103 4.94 0.64 3.86
CA PHE A 103 5.69 1.65 3.10
C PHE A 103 6.39 2.60 4.05
N VAL A 104 7.62 2.96 3.73
CA VAL A 104 8.40 3.93 4.49
C VAL A 104 8.75 5.11 3.60
N ILE A 105 8.46 6.31 4.09
CA ILE A 105 8.72 7.58 3.40
C ILE A 105 9.66 8.42 4.26
N GLY A 106 10.83 8.76 3.72
CA GLY A 106 11.79 9.63 4.37
C GLY A 106 11.33 11.08 4.50
N GLY A 107 12.09 11.85 5.23
CA GLY A 107 11.93 13.30 5.36
C GLY A 107 12.60 14.07 4.21
N PRO A 108 12.80 15.39 4.37
CA PRO A 108 13.35 16.26 3.32
C PRO A 108 14.72 15.84 2.78
N PHE A 109 15.51 15.17 3.60
CA PHE A 109 16.86 14.71 3.25
C PHE A 109 16.91 13.24 2.79
N GLY A 110 15.75 12.61 2.58
CA GLY A 110 15.66 11.19 2.29
C GLY A 110 15.82 10.31 3.53
N LEU A 111 15.86 9.03 3.33
CA LEU A 111 16.06 8.02 4.36
C LEU A 111 16.76 6.81 3.75
N GLU A 112 17.79 6.34 4.38
CA GLU A 112 18.42 5.06 4.08
C GLU A 112 18.09 4.06 5.18
N LEU A 113 17.58 2.91 4.78
CA LEU A 113 17.38 1.75 5.62
C LEU A 113 18.08 0.55 4.99
N GLU A 114 18.95 -0.10 5.73
CA GLU A 114 19.70 -1.25 5.22
C GLU A 114 18.82 -2.48 5.05
N GLU A 115 17.96 -2.74 6.04
CA GLU A 115 17.11 -3.92 6.08
C GLU A 115 15.70 -3.59 5.57
N VAL A 116 15.53 -3.62 4.25
CA VAL A 116 14.21 -3.50 3.60
C VAL A 116 14.04 -4.66 2.60
N ASP A 117 12.80 -5.11 2.44
CA ASP A 117 12.48 -6.15 1.46
C ASP A 117 12.48 -5.61 0.03
N HIS A 118 12.18 -4.31 -0.13
CA HIS A 118 11.98 -3.70 -1.43
C HIS A 118 12.24 -2.19 -1.39
N ARG A 119 12.65 -1.62 -2.51
CA ARG A 119 12.68 -0.18 -2.74
C ARG A 119 11.83 0.16 -3.96
N VAL A 120 10.94 1.14 -3.82
CA VAL A 120 10.09 1.62 -4.92
C VAL A 120 10.36 3.08 -5.19
N SER A 121 10.41 3.44 -6.46
CA SER A 121 10.52 4.83 -6.91
C SER A 121 9.19 5.35 -7.45
N LEU A 122 8.80 6.55 -7.06
CA LEU A 122 7.64 7.25 -7.63
C LEU A 122 7.97 8.00 -8.94
N GLY A 123 9.17 7.82 -9.44
CA GLY A 123 9.64 8.43 -10.68
C GLY A 123 11.00 9.10 -10.50
N PRO A 124 11.59 9.59 -11.61
CA PRO A 124 12.91 10.21 -11.59
C PRO A 124 12.92 11.63 -10.98
N LEU A 125 11.74 12.24 -10.84
CA LEU A 125 11.61 13.57 -10.24
C LEU A 125 11.63 13.47 -8.73
N THR A 126 12.31 14.41 -8.08
CA THR A 126 12.27 14.55 -6.62
C THR A 126 10.95 15.18 -6.21
N LEU A 127 10.16 14.46 -5.43
CA LEU A 127 8.91 14.96 -4.86
C LEU A 127 9.13 15.43 -3.42
N PRO A 128 8.48 16.53 -3.00
CA PRO A 128 8.38 16.85 -1.58
C PRO A 128 7.81 15.64 -0.81
N HIS A 129 8.38 15.34 0.34
CA HIS A 129 8.01 14.14 1.12
C HIS A 129 6.52 14.08 1.51
N GLN A 130 5.86 15.21 1.69
CA GLN A 130 4.42 15.26 1.96
C GLN A 130 3.59 14.98 0.70
N LEU A 131 3.99 15.50 -0.46
CA LEU A 131 3.37 15.16 -1.74
C LEU A 131 3.56 13.68 -2.08
N ALA A 132 4.72 13.12 -1.78
CA ALA A 132 4.98 11.69 -1.98
C ALA A 132 3.98 10.80 -1.21
N ARG A 133 3.53 11.22 -0.02
CA ARG A 133 2.46 10.51 0.73
C ARG A 133 1.14 10.53 -0.02
N VAL A 134 0.75 11.68 -0.57
CA VAL A 134 -0.49 11.83 -1.35
C VAL A 134 -0.43 10.93 -2.59
N VAL A 135 0.67 11.00 -3.33
CA VAL A 135 0.88 10.17 -4.53
C VAL A 135 0.82 8.68 -4.20
N LEU A 136 1.45 8.25 -3.10
CA LEU A 136 1.40 6.86 -2.68
C LEU A 136 -0.04 6.41 -2.37
N LEU A 137 -0.80 7.19 -1.60
CA LEU A 137 -2.18 6.84 -1.24
C LEU A 137 -3.09 6.81 -2.48
N GLU A 138 -2.91 7.76 -3.41
CA GLU A 138 -3.63 7.77 -4.67
C GLU A 138 -3.31 6.51 -5.49
N GLN A 139 -2.05 6.13 -5.61
CA GLN A 139 -1.64 4.94 -6.35
C GLN A 139 -2.10 3.64 -5.68
N LEU A 140 -2.15 3.58 -4.36
CA LEU A 140 -2.76 2.46 -3.63
C LEU A 140 -4.26 2.35 -3.94
N TYR A 141 -4.98 3.46 -3.95
CA TYR A 141 -6.39 3.47 -4.32
C TYR A 141 -6.59 3.03 -5.78
N ARG A 142 -5.83 3.60 -6.70
CA ARG A 142 -5.83 3.23 -8.12
C ARG A 142 -5.55 1.74 -8.32
N ALA A 143 -4.57 1.19 -7.64
CA ALA A 143 -4.23 -0.23 -7.70
C ALA A 143 -5.41 -1.11 -7.25
N HIS A 144 -6.12 -0.76 -6.18
CA HIS A 144 -7.31 -1.49 -5.75
C HIS A 144 -8.44 -1.42 -6.78
N LYS A 145 -8.64 -0.27 -7.44
CA LYS A 145 -9.63 -0.13 -8.52
C LYS A 145 -9.27 -1.00 -9.73
N ILE A 146 -8.00 -1.03 -10.12
CA ILE A 146 -7.51 -1.89 -11.21
C ILE A 146 -7.77 -3.36 -10.87
N LEU A 147 -7.41 -3.80 -9.66
CA LEU A 147 -7.58 -5.19 -9.23
C LEU A 147 -9.06 -5.60 -9.12
N ALA A 148 -9.93 -4.67 -8.81
CA ALA A 148 -11.38 -4.91 -8.77
C ALA A 148 -12.03 -4.88 -10.16
N GLY A 149 -11.30 -4.51 -11.22
CA GLY A 149 -11.86 -4.32 -12.56
C GLY A 149 -12.83 -3.13 -12.65
N GLU A 150 -12.72 -2.18 -11.71
CA GLU A 150 -13.58 -1.01 -11.66
C GLU A 150 -12.93 0.18 -12.37
N PRO A 151 -13.73 1.01 -13.07
CA PRO A 151 -13.19 2.22 -13.69
C PRO A 151 -12.68 3.19 -12.62
N TYR A 152 -11.54 3.77 -12.89
CA TYR A 152 -10.99 4.88 -12.12
C TYR A 152 -11.12 6.16 -12.96
N HIS A 153 -12.07 6.99 -12.58
CA HIS A 153 -12.29 8.27 -13.26
C HIS A 153 -11.28 9.31 -12.75
N TYR A 154 -10.69 10.03 -13.68
CA TYR A 154 -9.73 11.13 -13.45
C TYR A 154 -10.45 12.41 -13.08
#